data_d25b28088c69d6771e60a876ed652da8
#
_entry.id   d25b28088c69d6771e60a876ed652da8
#
_cell.length_a   1.000
_cell.length_b   1.000
_cell.length_c   1.000
_cell.angle_alpha   90.00
_cell.angle_beta   90.00
_cell.angle_gamma   90.00
#
_symmetry.space_group_name_H-M   'P 1'
#
loop_
_entity.id
_entity.type
_entity.pdbx_description
1 polymer ?
#
loop_
_entity_poly.entity_id
_entity_poly.type
_entity_poly.pdbx_seq_one_letter_code
_entity_poly.pdbx_strand_id
1 'polypeptide(L)'
;MFTPAALANETWELEQRSPYNEAIQQASPLTHTPLTKANKPWKLCALVPHLKDAYWIGIDYGLAKQSQALGLGLELHEAGGYGNNQTQLAQLKSCLDGDADAILLGAVSPHLLEGQALELTKPVLALVNQLADNRVQTHIGVNWYQMGYLTGEFLASTPHKRLAMLADPEGRGGTDLVEKGVRQALQDSQVEIVAVMHADNNRNLYRDQLNLLLNQNEQPLPQALLGSAVAIEAAMGTLRQRNLTNKMALVSSYLSPDVLRALKRNKVAYANDDRVVLQGRLAVDLAVRLLQGEKAFGDIGPAILQLRPDNLKSMQLDDSLAPADFYPIYRVEAKGSELSR
;
A
#
# COMPACT_ATOMS: atom_id res chain seq x y z
N MET A 1 16.59 -17.27 -10.56
CA MET A 1 16.62 -18.49 -9.70
C MET A 1 17.03 -18.04 -8.31
N PHE A 2 16.13 -18.05 -7.33
CA PHE A 2 16.45 -17.68 -5.94
C PHE A 2 17.07 -18.91 -5.25
N THR A 3 18.21 -18.72 -4.60
CA THR A 3 18.88 -19.79 -3.86
C THR A 3 18.13 -20.08 -2.56
N PRO A 4 17.85 -21.36 -2.20
CA PRO A 4 17.11 -21.73 -0.98
C PRO A 4 17.78 -21.41 0.35
N ALA A 5 19.04 -21.02 0.33
CA ALA A 5 19.87 -20.88 1.55
C ALA A 5 19.62 -19.58 2.35
N ALA A 6 18.84 -18.61 1.84
CA ALA A 6 18.68 -17.29 2.46
C ALA A 6 17.55 -17.20 3.50
N LEU A 7 16.66 -18.21 3.62
CA LEU A 7 15.47 -18.13 4.50
C LEU A 7 15.72 -18.57 5.96
N ALA A 8 16.80 -19.26 6.25
CA ALA A 8 16.97 -19.94 7.55
C ALA A 8 17.20 -19.01 8.76
N ASN A 9 17.50 -17.71 8.55
CA ASN A 9 17.75 -16.72 9.61
C ASN A 9 17.09 -15.35 9.31
N GLU A 10 16.13 -15.29 8.40
CA GLU A 10 15.42 -14.03 8.08
C GLU A 10 14.43 -13.70 9.19
N THR A 11 14.44 -12.45 9.66
CA THR A 11 13.40 -11.91 10.55
C THR A 11 12.84 -10.64 9.95
N TRP A 12 11.56 -10.38 10.20
CA TRP A 12 10.88 -9.17 9.78
C TRP A 12 10.48 -8.34 10.99
N GLU A 13 10.92 -7.09 11.02
CA GLU A 13 10.48 -6.12 12.01
C GLU A 13 9.13 -5.55 11.58
N LEU A 14 8.12 -5.86 12.38
CA LEU A 14 6.71 -5.55 12.14
C LEU A 14 6.14 -4.76 13.32
N GLU A 15 4.89 -4.33 13.14
CA GLU A 15 4.03 -3.76 14.18
C GLU A 15 2.74 -4.56 14.27
N GLN A 16 2.34 -4.87 15.51
CA GLN A 16 0.98 -5.29 15.84
C GLN A 16 0.21 -4.06 16.28
N ARG A 17 -0.95 -3.81 15.71
CA ARG A 17 -1.77 -2.60 15.97
C ARG A 17 -3.11 -2.95 16.60
N SER A 18 -3.57 -2.10 17.53
CA SER A 18 -4.86 -2.22 18.22
C SER A 18 -5.47 -0.86 18.54
N PRO A 19 -6.80 -0.74 18.62
CA PRO A 19 -7.80 -1.78 18.34
C PRO A 19 -7.87 -2.15 16.85
N TYR A 20 -8.41 -3.34 16.57
CA TYR A 20 -8.52 -3.87 15.20
C TYR A 20 -9.40 -2.97 14.33
N ASN A 21 -8.93 -2.69 13.09
CA ASN A 21 -9.67 -1.98 12.04
C ASN A 21 -10.13 -0.55 12.41
N GLU A 22 -9.46 0.09 13.38
CA GLU A 22 -9.71 1.49 13.77
C GLU A 22 -8.71 2.44 13.10
N ALA A 23 -9.12 3.70 12.92
CA ALA A 23 -8.23 4.72 12.35
C ALA A 23 -7.08 5.07 13.31
N ILE A 24 -7.41 5.25 14.59
CA ILE A 24 -6.41 5.58 15.61
C ILE A 24 -6.06 4.31 16.37
N GLN A 25 -4.83 3.89 16.24
CA GLN A 25 -4.33 2.64 16.80
C GLN A 25 -3.03 2.87 17.58
N GLN A 26 -2.79 2.01 18.56
CA GLN A 26 -1.49 1.86 19.20
C GLN A 26 -0.72 0.74 18.51
N ALA A 27 0.52 1.03 18.15
CA ALA A 27 1.43 0.06 17.55
C ALA A 27 2.39 -0.50 18.62
N SER A 28 2.60 -1.80 18.59
CA SER A 28 3.59 -2.51 19.39
C SER A 28 4.57 -3.22 18.46
N PRO A 29 5.88 -3.07 18.65
CA PRO A 29 6.89 -3.72 17.81
C PRO A 29 6.79 -5.25 17.97
N LEU A 30 6.98 -5.95 16.86
CA LEU A 30 6.95 -7.40 16.75
C LEU A 30 8.02 -7.88 15.80
N THR A 31 8.90 -8.78 16.26
CA THR A 31 9.84 -9.49 15.39
C THR A 31 9.17 -10.78 14.91
N HIS A 32 8.99 -10.93 13.60
CA HIS A 32 8.37 -12.08 12.96
C HIS A 32 9.41 -12.92 12.21
N THR A 33 9.37 -14.23 12.43
CA THR A 33 10.19 -15.20 11.68
C THR A 33 9.32 -15.83 10.60
N PRO A 34 9.60 -15.58 9.30
CA PRO A 34 8.81 -16.16 8.22
C PRO A 34 8.94 -17.68 8.17
N LEU A 35 7.93 -18.33 7.62
CA LEU A 35 7.96 -19.76 7.36
C LEU A 35 9.05 -20.09 6.34
N THR A 36 9.81 -21.14 6.61
CA THR A 36 10.78 -21.70 5.68
C THR A 36 10.18 -22.80 4.80
N LYS A 37 9.02 -23.34 5.21
CA LYS A 37 8.32 -24.43 4.52
C LYS A 37 6.83 -24.40 4.87
N ALA A 38 5.98 -24.64 3.89
CA ALA A 38 4.57 -24.97 4.10
C ALA A 38 4.39 -26.50 4.26
N ASN A 39 3.39 -26.93 5.03
CA ASN A 39 3.09 -28.35 5.24
C ASN A 39 2.36 -29.00 4.05
N LYS A 40 1.76 -28.18 3.16
CA LYS A 40 1.07 -28.59 1.92
C LYS A 40 1.34 -27.55 0.83
N PRO A 41 1.20 -27.91 -0.45
CA PRO A 41 1.26 -26.98 -1.56
C PRO A 41 -0.07 -26.20 -1.69
N TRP A 42 -0.41 -25.40 -0.67
CA TRP A 42 -1.64 -24.61 -0.62
C TRP A 42 -1.83 -23.75 -1.87
N LYS A 43 -3.07 -23.47 -2.22
CA LYS A 43 -3.44 -22.56 -3.31
C LYS A 43 -4.03 -21.28 -2.75
N LEU A 44 -3.44 -20.14 -3.08
CA LEU A 44 -3.89 -18.82 -2.67
C LEU A 44 -4.55 -18.08 -3.83
N CYS A 45 -5.62 -17.37 -3.55
CA CYS A 45 -6.23 -16.43 -4.48
C CYS A 45 -5.99 -15.00 -3.99
N ALA A 46 -5.33 -14.17 -4.78
CA ALA A 46 -5.11 -12.76 -4.47
C ALA A 46 -5.99 -11.88 -5.35
N LEU A 47 -6.72 -10.97 -4.72
CA LEU A 47 -7.63 -10.02 -5.36
C LEU A 47 -7.10 -8.61 -5.12
N VAL A 48 -6.77 -7.88 -6.19
CA VAL A 48 -6.22 -6.52 -6.09
C VAL A 48 -7.05 -5.53 -6.92
N PRO A 49 -7.03 -4.22 -6.59
CA PRO A 49 -7.75 -3.23 -7.38
C PRO A 49 -7.25 -3.15 -8.82
N HIS A 50 -5.95 -3.11 -9.02
CA HIS A 50 -5.29 -3.00 -10.33
C HIS A 50 -3.77 -3.24 -10.21
N LEU A 51 -3.10 -3.45 -11.35
CA LEU A 51 -1.64 -3.52 -11.46
C LEU A 51 -1.08 -2.40 -12.35
N LYS A 52 -1.66 -1.18 -12.23
CA LYS A 52 -1.30 -0.02 -13.07
C LYS A 52 -0.19 0.85 -12.48
N ASP A 53 0.10 0.71 -11.20
CA ASP A 53 1.12 1.51 -10.50
C ASP A 53 2.12 0.63 -9.76
N ALA A 54 3.23 1.24 -9.37
CA ALA A 54 4.33 0.57 -8.70
C ALA A 54 3.96 0.01 -7.32
N TYR A 55 2.91 0.54 -6.68
CA TYR A 55 2.45 0.09 -5.37
C TYR A 55 1.96 -1.36 -5.43
N TRP A 56 0.91 -1.60 -6.24
CA TRP A 56 0.33 -2.93 -6.39
C TRP A 56 1.26 -3.91 -7.13
N ILE A 57 2.14 -3.41 -8.01
CA ILE A 57 3.23 -4.22 -8.60
C ILE A 57 4.21 -4.68 -7.52
N GLY A 58 4.50 -3.86 -6.52
CA GLY A 58 5.33 -4.24 -5.37
C GLY A 58 4.68 -5.31 -4.50
N ILE A 59 3.37 -5.18 -4.24
CA ILE A 59 2.57 -6.21 -3.54
C ILE A 59 2.61 -7.53 -4.31
N ASP A 60 2.33 -7.51 -5.62
CA ASP A 60 2.37 -8.70 -6.49
C ASP A 60 3.74 -9.39 -6.45
N TYR A 61 4.83 -8.62 -6.54
CA TYR A 61 6.18 -9.17 -6.41
C TYR A 61 6.38 -9.88 -5.07
N GLY A 62 5.92 -9.28 -3.97
CA GLY A 62 5.99 -9.88 -2.63
C GLY A 62 5.19 -11.17 -2.53
N LEU A 63 3.96 -11.18 -3.04
CA LEU A 63 3.07 -12.34 -3.10
C LEU A 63 3.72 -13.49 -3.88
N ALA A 64 4.20 -13.21 -5.09
CA ALA A 64 4.83 -14.20 -5.96
C ALA A 64 6.13 -14.75 -5.35
N LYS A 65 7.00 -13.87 -4.82
CA LYS A 65 8.27 -14.23 -4.18
C LYS A 65 8.08 -15.22 -3.03
N GLN A 66 7.13 -14.92 -2.12
CA GLN A 66 6.89 -15.78 -0.95
C GLN A 66 6.16 -17.07 -1.34
N SER A 67 5.22 -17.03 -2.28
CA SER A 67 4.54 -18.22 -2.79
C SER A 67 5.53 -19.20 -3.43
N GLN A 68 6.45 -18.69 -4.27
CA GLN A 68 7.51 -19.52 -4.88
C GLN A 68 8.45 -20.10 -3.82
N ALA A 69 8.84 -19.31 -2.80
CA ALA A 69 9.72 -19.75 -1.74
C ALA A 69 9.12 -20.91 -0.94
N LEU A 70 7.81 -20.84 -0.63
CA LEU A 70 7.09 -21.87 0.12
C LEU A 70 6.54 -23.01 -0.76
N GLY A 71 6.65 -22.91 -2.09
CA GLY A 71 6.17 -23.92 -3.03
C GLY A 71 4.64 -23.97 -3.18
N LEU A 72 3.98 -22.81 -3.02
CA LEU A 72 2.53 -22.64 -3.08
C LEU A 72 2.05 -22.32 -4.49
N GLY A 73 0.76 -22.59 -4.76
CA GLY A 73 0.02 -22.01 -5.87
C GLY A 73 -0.48 -20.60 -5.52
N LEU A 74 -0.41 -19.69 -6.47
CA LEU A 74 -1.01 -18.37 -6.38
C LEU A 74 -1.74 -18.06 -7.67
N GLU A 75 -2.96 -17.56 -7.56
CA GLU A 75 -3.70 -16.95 -8.67
C GLU A 75 -4.07 -15.53 -8.28
N LEU A 76 -3.74 -14.55 -9.14
CA LEU A 76 -4.00 -13.14 -8.90
C LEU A 76 -5.01 -12.62 -9.92
N HIS A 77 -6.02 -11.90 -9.41
CA HIS A 77 -7.02 -11.21 -10.22
C HIS A 77 -7.02 -9.73 -9.90
N GLU A 78 -7.10 -8.89 -10.93
CA GLU A 78 -7.29 -7.46 -10.77
C GLU A 78 -8.72 -7.03 -11.13
N ALA A 79 -9.30 -6.17 -10.32
CA ALA A 79 -10.65 -5.62 -10.58
C ALA A 79 -10.66 -4.59 -11.73
N GLY A 80 -9.50 -4.06 -12.10
CA GLY A 80 -9.33 -3.02 -13.14
C GLY A 80 -9.44 -1.59 -12.63
N GLY A 81 -9.67 -1.38 -11.32
CA GLY A 81 -9.70 -0.07 -10.66
C GLY A 81 -10.62 -0.02 -9.44
N TYR A 82 -10.46 1.01 -8.63
CA TYR A 82 -11.20 1.20 -7.38
C TYR A 82 -12.72 1.40 -7.55
N GLY A 83 -13.21 1.72 -8.74
CA GLY A 83 -14.65 1.84 -9.04
C GLY A 83 -15.36 0.50 -9.31
N ASN A 84 -14.63 -0.62 -9.37
CA ASN A 84 -15.13 -1.88 -9.92
C ASN A 84 -15.57 -2.89 -8.83
N ASN A 85 -16.41 -2.46 -7.87
CA ASN A 85 -16.90 -3.29 -6.77
C ASN A 85 -17.53 -4.60 -7.25
N GLN A 86 -18.39 -4.56 -8.26
CA GLN A 86 -19.09 -5.74 -8.77
C GLN A 86 -18.13 -6.77 -9.39
N THR A 87 -17.11 -6.30 -10.10
CA THR A 87 -16.06 -7.18 -10.64
C THR A 87 -15.31 -7.89 -9.52
N GLN A 88 -14.89 -7.14 -8.50
CA GLN A 88 -14.15 -7.74 -7.38
C GLN A 88 -15.02 -8.69 -6.54
N LEU A 89 -16.30 -8.40 -6.34
CA LEU A 89 -17.25 -9.31 -5.68
C LEU A 89 -17.41 -10.61 -6.47
N ALA A 90 -17.53 -10.53 -7.80
CA ALA A 90 -17.60 -11.72 -8.65
C ALA A 90 -16.31 -12.56 -8.58
N GLN A 91 -15.14 -11.91 -8.59
CA GLN A 91 -13.84 -12.57 -8.40
C GLN A 91 -13.73 -13.24 -7.03
N LEU A 92 -14.13 -12.53 -5.96
CA LEU A 92 -14.14 -13.10 -4.61
C LEU A 92 -15.02 -14.34 -4.53
N LYS A 93 -16.23 -14.27 -5.08
CA LYS A 93 -17.13 -15.43 -5.15
C LYS A 93 -16.48 -16.59 -5.91
N SER A 94 -15.87 -16.32 -7.05
CA SER A 94 -15.16 -17.34 -7.84
C SER A 94 -14.05 -18.04 -7.04
N CYS A 95 -13.25 -17.28 -6.26
CA CYS A 95 -12.21 -17.87 -5.41
C CYS A 95 -12.79 -18.67 -4.23
N LEU A 96 -13.91 -18.23 -3.65
CA LEU A 96 -14.59 -18.96 -2.57
C LEU A 96 -15.19 -20.28 -3.08
N ASP A 97 -15.76 -20.27 -4.29
CA ASP A 97 -16.37 -21.47 -4.91
C ASP A 97 -15.31 -22.39 -5.58
N GLY A 98 -14.13 -21.85 -5.93
CA GLY A 98 -13.06 -22.58 -6.62
C GLY A 98 -12.18 -23.44 -5.70
N ASP A 99 -10.95 -23.70 -6.14
CA ASP A 99 -10.01 -24.60 -5.46
C ASP A 99 -8.94 -23.85 -4.60
N ALA A 100 -9.06 -22.53 -4.46
CA ALA A 100 -8.22 -21.76 -3.55
C ALA A 100 -8.48 -22.19 -2.09
N ASP A 101 -7.44 -22.28 -1.28
CA ASP A 101 -7.51 -22.61 0.15
C ASP A 101 -7.70 -21.35 1.02
N ALA A 102 -7.16 -20.21 0.62
CA ALA A 102 -7.33 -18.91 1.27
C ALA A 102 -7.33 -17.75 0.27
N ILE A 103 -7.92 -16.63 0.67
CA ILE A 103 -8.05 -15.43 -0.17
C ILE A 103 -7.31 -14.24 0.48
N LEU A 104 -6.51 -13.53 -0.31
CA LEU A 104 -5.84 -12.30 0.03
C LEU A 104 -6.57 -11.15 -0.68
N LEU A 105 -7.32 -10.34 0.06
CA LEU A 105 -8.25 -9.37 -0.50
C LEU A 105 -7.76 -7.93 -0.30
N GLY A 106 -7.16 -7.35 -1.34
CA GLY A 106 -6.95 -5.91 -1.47
C GLY A 106 -8.25 -5.24 -1.94
N ALA A 107 -9.12 -4.91 -0.98
CA ALA A 107 -10.47 -4.46 -1.27
C ALA A 107 -10.49 -3.12 -2.02
N VAL A 108 -11.32 -3.00 -3.07
CA VAL A 108 -11.52 -1.73 -3.79
C VAL A 108 -12.30 -0.71 -2.97
N SER A 109 -13.02 -1.15 -1.95
CA SER A 109 -13.77 -0.30 -1.01
C SER A 109 -13.73 -0.91 0.39
N PRO A 110 -13.62 -0.10 1.45
CA PRO A 110 -13.78 -0.58 2.82
C PRO A 110 -15.11 -1.30 3.08
N HIS A 111 -16.15 -0.90 2.36
CA HIS A 111 -17.52 -1.43 2.48
C HIS A 111 -17.87 -2.49 1.42
N LEU A 112 -16.85 -3.11 0.79
CA LEU A 112 -17.06 -4.07 -0.31
C LEU A 112 -18.02 -5.20 0.05
N LEU A 113 -17.96 -5.71 1.27
CA LEU A 113 -18.76 -6.86 1.75
C LEU A 113 -20.06 -6.44 2.46
N GLU A 114 -20.29 -5.15 2.66
CA GLU A 114 -21.47 -4.65 3.35
C GLU A 114 -22.73 -4.95 2.56
N GLY A 115 -23.74 -5.51 3.24
CA GLY A 115 -25.00 -5.89 2.61
C GLY A 115 -24.91 -7.08 1.63
N GLN A 116 -23.74 -7.71 1.50
CA GLN A 116 -23.59 -8.87 0.62
C GLN A 116 -23.95 -10.16 1.37
N ALA A 117 -24.90 -10.93 0.82
CA ALA A 117 -25.23 -12.29 1.29
C ALA A 117 -24.15 -13.29 0.79
N LEU A 118 -22.89 -13.06 1.15
CA LEU A 118 -21.76 -13.89 0.76
C LEU A 118 -21.20 -14.59 2.00
N GLU A 119 -21.20 -15.92 2.00
CA GLU A 119 -20.57 -16.71 3.04
C GLU A 119 -19.07 -16.85 2.78
N LEU A 120 -18.25 -16.49 3.78
CA LEU A 120 -16.80 -16.66 3.71
C LEU A 120 -16.45 -18.08 4.16
N THR A 121 -16.54 -19.04 3.24
CA THR A 121 -16.29 -20.47 3.49
C THR A 121 -14.82 -20.83 3.67
N LYS A 122 -13.92 -19.89 3.39
CA LYS A 122 -12.46 -20.03 3.45
C LYS A 122 -11.86 -18.83 4.19
N PRO A 123 -10.64 -18.95 4.75
CA PRO A 123 -9.93 -17.79 5.32
C PRO A 123 -9.80 -16.65 4.30
N VAL A 124 -10.24 -15.45 4.69
CA VAL A 124 -10.04 -14.21 3.94
C VAL A 124 -9.19 -13.28 4.80
N LEU A 125 -8.08 -12.81 4.26
CA LEU A 125 -7.20 -11.83 4.88
C LEU A 125 -7.33 -10.51 4.11
N ALA A 126 -7.56 -9.41 4.82
CA ALA A 126 -7.50 -8.09 4.22
C ALA A 126 -6.04 -7.73 3.92
N LEU A 127 -5.77 -7.24 2.71
CA LEU A 127 -4.44 -6.89 2.22
C LEU A 127 -4.40 -5.41 1.85
N VAL A 128 -3.52 -4.64 2.49
CA VAL A 128 -3.28 -3.21 2.27
C VAL A 128 -4.47 -2.34 2.65
N ASN A 129 -5.57 -2.46 1.92
CA ASN A 129 -6.75 -1.60 2.07
C ASN A 129 -7.61 -2.07 3.24
N GLN A 130 -8.25 -1.10 3.91
CA GLN A 130 -9.23 -1.42 4.96
C GLN A 130 -10.40 -2.25 4.40
N LEU A 131 -10.92 -3.12 5.24
CA LEU A 131 -12.12 -3.91 4.98
C LEU A 131 -12.98 -3.94 6.26
N ALA A 132 -14.10 -3.23 6.24
CA ALA A 132 -15.02 -3.10 7.37
C ALA A 132 -15.95 -4.32 7.45
N ASP A 133 -15.41 -5.49 7.79
CA ASP A 133 -16.16 -6.72 7.98
C ASP A 133 -15.58 -7.54 9.12
N ASN A 134 -16.38 -7.76 10.18
CA ASN A 134 -15.95 -8.47 11.39
C ASN A 134 -15.65 -9.97 11.17
N ARG A 135 -16.03 -10.56 10.04
CA ARG A 135 -15.67 -11.93 9.67
C ARG A 135 -14.22 -12.04 9.23
N VAL A 136 -13.59 -10.92 8.80
CA VAL A 136 -12.18 -10.83 8.44
C VAL A 136 -11.42 -10.31 9.65
N GLN A 137 -10.58 -11.13 10.25
CA GLN A 137 -9.90 -10.84 11.52
C GLN A 137 -8.36 -10.76 11.38
N THR A 138 -7.86 -10.69 10.16
CA THR A 138 -6.45 -10.44 9.86
C THR A 138 -6.35 -9.41 8.75
N HIS A 139 -5.69 -8.30 9.03
CA HIS A 139 -5.39 -7.25 8.07
C HIS A 139 -3.88 -7.06 7.98
N ILE A 140 -3.34 -7.21 6.79
CA ILE A 140 -1.93 -7.00 6.48
C ILE A 140 -1.79 -5.67 5.76
N GLY A 141 -1.09 -4.73 6.36
CA GLY A 141 -0.92 -3.41 5.79
C GLY A 141 -0.23 -2.46 6.75
N VAL A 142 -0.40 -1.18 6.53
CA VAL A 142 0.00 -0.10 7.43
C VAL A 142 -1.22 0.70 7.88
N ASN A 143 -1.09 1.47 8.94
CA ASN A 143 -2.12 2.41 9.34
C ASN A 143 -2.04 3.68 8.48
N TRP A 144 -3.01 3.88 7.57
CA TRP A 144 -3.07 5.04 6.67
C TRP A 144 -3.23 6.37 7.41
N TYR A 145 -3.93 6.38 8.54
CA TYR A 145 -4.02 7.57 9.41
C TYR A 145 -2.63 7.93 9.96
N GLN A 146 -1.89 6.93 10.48
CA GLN A 146 -0.54 7.15 10.99
C GLN A 146 0.43 7.60 9.87
N MET A 147 0.28 7.06 8.67
CA MET A 147 1.04 7.51 7.49
C MET A 147 0.83 9.00 7.21
N GLY A 148 -0.43 9.45 7.28
CA GLY A 148 -0.78 10.87 7.17
C GLY A 148 -0.25 11.69 8.33
N TYR A 149 -0.37 11.19 9.56
CA TYR A 149 0.10 11.87 10.76
C TYR A 149 1.61 12.13 10.72
N LEU A 150 2.43 11.12 10.40
CA LEU A 150 3.89 11.25 10.23
C LEU A 150 4.26 12.27 9.14
N THR A 151 3.50 12.28 8.04
CA THR A 151 3.69 13.27 6.96
C THR A 151 3.37 14.68 7.46
N GLY A 152 2.30 14.84 8.22
CA GLY A 152 1.92 16.13 8.83
C GLY A 152 2.96 16.63 9.85
N GLU A 153 3.51 15.75 10.70
CA GLU A 153 4.60 16.08 11.61
C GLU A 153 5.84 16.57 10.87
N PHE A 154 6.21 15.86 9.78
CA PHE A 154 7.29 16.36 8.92
C PHE A 154 7.00 17.76 8.40
N LEU A 155 5.82 18.01 7.84
CA LEU A 155 5.43 19.32 7.31
C LEU A 155 5.43 20.41 8.39
N ALA A 156 4.93 20.12 9.58
CA ALA A 156 4.95 21.02 10.73
C ALA A 156 6.37 21.44 11.14
N SER A 157 7.35 20.54 10.94
CA SER A 157 8.77 20.80 11.24
C SER A 157 9.49 21.66 10.18
N THR A 158 8.85 21.92 9.02
CA THR A 158 9.42 22.69 7.92
C THR A 158 9.07 24.19 8.04
N PRO A 159 9.78 25.06 7.30
CA PRO A 159 9.43 26.49 7.25
C PRO A 159 8.19 26.79 6.39
N HIS A 160 7.64 25.77 5.70
CA HIS A 160 6.49 25.93 4.81
C HIS A 160 5.20 26.17 5.61
N LYS A 161 4.44 27.21 5.26
CA LYS A 161 3.22 27.59 5.95
C LYS A 161 1.94 27.36 5.15
N ARG A 162 2.07 27.09 3.85
CA ARG A 162 0.93 26.90 2.94
C ARG A 162 1.06 25.57 2.22
N LEU A 163 0.20 24.64 2.56
CA LEU A 163 0.14 23.27 2.02
C LEU A 163 -1.05 23.13 1.07
N ALA A 164 -0.82 22.61 -0.13
CA ALA A 164 -1.88 22.02 -0.94
C ALA A 164 -1.77 20.48 -0.93
N MET A 165 -2.90 19.81 -1.06
CA MET A 165 -2.96 18.36 -1.12
C MET A 165 -3.62 17.91 -2.44
N LEU A 166 -2.99 16.93 -3.10
CA LEU A 166 -3.59 16.13 -4.15
C LEU A 166 -4.00 14.80 -3.48
N ALA A 167 -5.24 14.77 -3.02
CA ALA A 167 -5.78 13.68 -2.22
C ALA A 167 -6.39 12.58 -3.10
N ASP A 168 -6.40 11.38 -2.55
CA ASP A 168 -7.07 10.25 -3.16
C ASP A 168 -8.61 10.39 -3.06
N PRO A 169 -9.39 9.59 -3.81
CA PRO A 169 -10.85 9.68 -3.78
C PRO A 169 -11.41 9.34 -2.40
N GLU A 170 -12.42 10.07 -1.98
CA GLU A 170 -13.13 9.77 -0.74
C GLU A 170 -13.78 8.38 -0.77
N GLY A 171 -13.68 7.64 0.35
CA GLY A 171 -14.34 6.35 0.55
C GLY A 171 -13.82 5.20 -0.32
N ARG A 172 -12.66 5.35 -0.95
CA ARG A 172 -12.03 4.31 -1.76
C ARG A 172 -10.69 3.87 -1.16
N GLY A 173 -10.53 2.57 -0.95
CA GLY A 173 -9.31 1.98 -0.40
C GLY A 173 -8.97 2.38 1.05
N GLY A 174 -9.68 3.31 1.66
CA GLY A 174 -9.39 3.83 3.00
C GLY A 174 -8.32 4.91 3.04
N THR A 175 -7.87 5.42 1.90
CA THR A 175 -6.79 6.42 1.80
C THR A 175 -7.19 7.83 2.26
N ASP A 176 -8.49 8.12 2.46
CA ASP A 176 -8.98 9.32 3.12
C ASP A 176 -8.46 9.47 4.57
N LEU A 177 -8.02 8.39 5.18
CA LEU A 177 -7.34 8.41 6.49
C LEU A 177 -6.01 9.17 6.46
N VAL A 178 -5.31 9.19 5.32
CA VAL A 178 -4.08 9.99 5.15
C VAL A 178 -4.38 11.47 5.38
N GLU A 179 -5.41 12.02 4.74
CA GLU A 179 -5.81 13.42 4.93
C GLU A 179 -6.18 13.69 6.39
N LYS A 180 -6.95 12.81 7.02
CA LYS A 180 -7.33 12.93 8.44
C LYS A 180 -6.09 12.96 9.35
N GLY A 181 -5.12 12.09 9.13
CA GLY A 181 -3.87 12.06 9.87
C GLY A 181 -3.05 13.35 9.70
N VAL A 182 -2.92 13.85 8.47
CA VAL A 182 -2.24 15.13 8.17
C VAL A 182 -2.93 16.28 8.92
N ARG A 183 -4.25 16.40 8.84
CA ARG A 183 -5.01 17.45 9.52
C ARG A 183 -4.82 17.41 11.02
N GLN A 184 -4.80 16.22 11.61
CA GLN A 184 -4.55 16.05 13.05
C GLN A 184 -3.15 16.51 13.43
N ALA A 185 -2.12 16.12 12.70
CA ALA A 185 -0.74 16.51 12.99
C ALA A 185 -0.48 18.01 12.81
N LEU A 186 -1.25 18.68 11.95
CA LEU A 186 -1.14 20.11 11.69
C LEU A 186 -2.00 20.98 12.60
N GLN A 187 -2.86 20.40 13.45
CA GLN A 187 -3.86 21.12 14.23
C GLN A 187 -3.27 22.28 15.05
N ASP A 188 -2.13 22.05 15.70
CA ASP A 188 -1.44 23.04 16.54
C ASP A 188 -0.21 23.66 15.85
N SER A 189 -0.08 23.46 14.52
CA SER A 189 1.02 24.00 13.74
C SER A 189 0.66 25.35 13.09
N GLN A 190 1.67 26.00 12.47
CA GLN A 190 1.45 27.20 11.67
C GLN A 190 1.20 26.88 10.19
N VAL A 191 1.03 25.61 9.82
CA VAL A 191 0.82 25.18 8.44
C VAL A 191 -0.68 25.22 8.13
N GLU A 192 -1.05 26.04 7.17
CA GLU A 192 -2.41 26.13 6.66
C GLU A 192 -2.58 25.19 5.43
N ILE A 193 -3.61 24.36 5.44
CA ILE A 193 -4.04 23.60 4.25
C ILE A 193 -4.90 24.53 3.39
N VAL A 194 -4.29 25.09 2.34
CA VAL A 194 -4.92 26.09 1.48
C VAL A 194 -5.79 25.49 0.38
N ALA A 195 -5.57 24.23 0.02
CA ALA A 195 -6.40 23.52 -0.95
C ALA A 195 -6.27 22.00 -0.74
N VAL A 196 -7.37 21.28 -0.99
CA VAL A 196 -7.39 19.82 -1.15
C VAL A 196 -8.12 19.51 -2.46
N MET A 197 -7.45 18.81 -3.36
CA MET A 197 -7.96 18.47 -4.68
C MET A 197 -8.03 16.95 -4.79
N HIS A 198 -9.23 16.39 -4.82
CA HIS A 198 -9.44 14.95 -4.90
C HIS A 198 -9.44 14.46 -6.36
N ALA A 199 -8.79 13.34 -6.60
CA ALA A 199 -8.80 12.65 -7.89
C ALA A 199 -8.62 11.15 -7.72
N ASP A 200 -9.11 10.36 -8.68
CA ASP A 200 -8.75 8.94 -8.77
C ASP A 200 -7.25 8.78 -9.01
N ASN A 201 -6.68 7.63 -8.60
CA ASN A 201 -5.25 7.33 -8.69
C ASN A 201 -4.79 7.19 -10.16
N ASN A 202 -4.73 8.33 -10.84
CA ASN A 202 -4.39 8.48 -12.25
C ASN A 202 -3.57 9.75 -12.47
N ARG A 203 -2.41 9.63 -13.11
CA ARG A 203 -1.51 10.77 -13.39
C ARG A 203 -2.17 11.91 -14.14
N ASN A 204 -3.06 11.63 -15.10
CA ASN A 204 -3.74 12.67 -15.87
C ASN A 204 -4.72 13.45 -15.00
N LEU A 205 -5.49 12.76 -14.17
CA LEU A 205 -6.46 13.40 -13.28
C LEU A 205 -5.74 14.27 -12.23
N TYR A 206 -4.65 13.80 -11.63
CA TYR A 206 -3.85 14.62 -10.70
C TYR A 206 -3.20 15.80 -11.40
N ARG A 207 -2.69 15.63 -12.64
CA ARG A 207 -2.19 16.75 -13.45
C ARG A 207 -3.27 17.80 -13.65
N ASP A 208 -4.49 17.40 -13.99
CA ASP A 208 -5.59 18.30 -14.27
C ASP A 208 -6.02 19.05 -13.01
N GLN A 209 -6.11 18.38 -11.86
CA GLN A 209 -6.36 19.00 -10.57
C GLN A 209 -5.26 20.00 -10.18
N LEU A 210 -3.99 19.64 -10.37
CA LEU A 210 -2.89 20.55 -10.11
C LEU A 210 -2.92 21.78 -11.05
N ASN A 211 -3.29 21.59 -12.31
CA ASN A 211 -3.46 22.71 -13.25
C ASN A 211 -4.59 23.66 -12.82
N LEU A 212 -5.72 23.12 -12.32
CA LEU A 212 -6.78 23.95 -11.75
C LEU A 212 -6.26 24.78 -10.57
N LEU A 213 -5.55 24.17 -9.64
CA LEU A 213 -4.94 24.84 -8.48
C LEU A 213 -3.98 25.96 -8.94
N LEU A 214 -3.08 25.67 -9.88
CA LEU A 214 -2.07 26.61 -10.35
C LEU A 214 -2.63 27.76 -11.22
N ASN A 215 -3.85 27.64 -11.72
CA ASN A 215 -4.52 28.67 -12.50
C ASN A 215 -5.34 29.65 -11.64
N GLN A 216 -5.43 29.44 -10.32
CA GLN A 216 -6.09 30.35 -9.39
C GLN A 216 -5.20 31.59 -9.15
N ASN A 217 -5.33 32.60 -10.00
CA ASN A 217 -4.45 33.78 -10.02
C ASN A 217 -4.57 34.71 -8.81
N GLU A 218 -5.56 34.52 -7.93
CA GLU A 218 -5.86 35.42 -6.82
C GLU A 218 -5.14 35.04 -5.52
N GLN A 219 -4.47 33.89 -5.46
CA GLN A 219 -3.81 33.40 -4.25
C GLN A 219 -2.31 33.14 -4.47
N PRO A 220 -1.45 33.37 -3.48
CA PRO A 220 -0.06 32.93 -3.55
C PRO A 220 0.03 31.40 -3.71
N LEU A 221 1.01 30.93 -4.49
CA LEU A 221 1.26 29.51 -4.67
C LEU A 221 1.46 28.82 -3.31
N PRO A 222 1.02 27.56 -3.15
CA PRO A 222 1.38 26.76 -2.00
C PRO A 222 2.89 26.57 -1.94
N GLN A 223 3.44 26.49 -0.73
CA GLN A 223 4.87 26.30 -0.49
C GLN A 223 5.23 24.81 -0.45
N ALA A 224 4.27 23.96 -0.12
CA ALA A 224 4.39 22.51 -0.15
C ALA A 224 3.20 21.89 -0.87
N LEU A 225 3.45 20.77 -1.54
CA LEU A 225 2.45 19.93 -2.19
C LEU A 225 2.59 18.51 -1.70
N LEU A 226 1.54 17.98 -1.08
CA LEU A 226 1.45 16.60 -0.64
C LEU A 226 0.53 15.80 -1.57
N GLY A 227 0.88 14.57 -1.83
CA GLY A 227 0.03 13.63 -2.56
C GLY A 227 0.55 12.20 -2.51
N SER A 228 -0.19 11.29 -3.13
CA SER A 228 0.27 9.93 -3.40
C SER A 228 1.52 9.94 -4.30
N ALA A 229 2.23 8.83 -4.40
CA ALA A 229 3.37 8.75 -5.32
C ALA A 229 2.96 9.10 -6.76
N VAL A 230 1.80 8.60 -7.21
CA VAL A 230 1.25 8.91 -8.56
C VAL A 230 0.96 10.41 -8.72
N ALA A 231 0.41 11.04 -7.69
CA ALA A 231 0.14 12.48 -7.68
C ALA A 231 1.44 13.30 -7.74
N ILE A 232 2.45 12.94 -6.96
CA ILE A 232 3.75 13.62 -6.94
C ILE A 232 4.52 13.42 -8.25
N GLU A 233 4.43 12.24 -8.87
CA GLU A 233 4.99 11.99 -10.21
C GLU A 233 4.35 12.90 -11.27
N ALA A 234 3.02 13.03 -11.24
CA ALA A 234 2.30 13.96 -12.11
C ALA A 234 2.71 15.43 -11.83
N ALA A 235 2.85 15.80 -10.56
CA ALA A 235 3.25 17.14 -10.13
C ALA A 235 4.65 17.49 -10.62
N MET A 236 5.62 16.58 -10.51
CA MET A 236 6.99 16.82 -11.02
C MET A 236 7.00 17.19 -12.50
N GLY A 237 6.18 16.52 -13.32
CA GLY A 237 6.02 16.81 -14.74
C GLY A 237 5.39 18.17 -15.00
N THR A 238 4.27 18.46 -14.33
CA THR A 238 3.51 19.71 -14.48
C THR A 238 4.32 20.93 -14.05
N LEU A 239 4.97 20.86 -12.90
CA LEU A 239 5.78 21.97 -12.38
C LEU A 239 6.98 22.28 -13.28
N ARG A 240 7.59 21.24 -13.89
CA ARG A 240 8.64 21.43 -14.89
C ARG A 240 8.14 22.14 -16.13
N GLN A 241 7.01 21.73 -16.69
CA GLN A 241 6.38 22.37 -17.86
C GLN A 241 6.02 23.82 -17.61
N ARG A 242 5.66 24.18 -16.38
CA ARG A 242 5.29 25.54 -15.96
C ARG A 242 6.46 26.38 -15.45
N ASN A 243 7.70 25.89 -15.51
CA ASN A 243 8.89 26.53 -14.94
C ASN A 243 8.77 26.83 -13.42
N LEU A 244 8.03 25.99 -12.69
CA LEU A 244 7.82 26.09 -11.25
C LEU A 244 8.63 25.05 -10.46
N THR A 245 9.57 24.37 -11.08
CA THR A 245 10.48 23.42 -10.42
C THR A 245 11.19 24.12 -9.25
N ASN A 246 11.19 23.48 -8.07
CA ASN A 246 11.74 24.02 -6.81
C ASN A 246 10.98 25.23 -6.21
N LYS A 247 9.80 25.59 -6.73
CA LYS A 247 8.96 26.62 -6.11
C LYS A 247 8.06 26.08 -5.01
N MET A 248 7.86 24.76 -4.97
CA MET A 248 7.11 24.04 -3.95
C MET A 248 7.91 22.82 -3.49
N ALA A 249 7.91 22.55 -2.18
CA ALA A 249 8.40 21.29 -1.65
C ALA A 249 7.41 20.17 -2.00
N LEU A 250 7.91 19.08 -2.58
CA LEU A 250 7.09 17.91 -2.89
C LEU A 250 7.22 16.87 -1.79
N VAL A 251 6.09 16.37 -1.32
CA VAL A 251 5.97 15.40 -0.22
C VAL A 251 5.07 14.26 -0.68
N SER A 252 5.54 13.03 -0.58
CA SER A 252 4.79 11.84 -1.01
C SER A 252 4.27 11.05 0.19
N SER A 253 3.02 10.63 0.15
CA SER A 253 2.44 9.81 1.21
C SER A 253 2.98 8.38 1.21
N TYR A 254 3.44 7.85 0.06
CA TYR A 254 4.11 6.56 -0.04
C TYR A 254 5.21 6.56 -1.11
N LEU A 255 6.03 5.50 -1.12
CA LEU A 255 7.19 5.37 -1.99
C LEU A 255 6.83 4.76 -3.35
N SER A 256 7.49 5.24 -4.41
CA SER A 256 7.58 4.59 -5.71
C SER A 256 9.02 4.68 -6.25
N PRO A 257 9.38 3.94 -7.32
CA PRO A 257 10.71 4.06 -7.94
C PRO A 257 11.03 5.48 -8.40
N ASP A 258 10.04 6.21 -8.92
CA ASP A 258 10.21 7.60 -9.36
C ASP A 258 10.39 8.57 -8.19
N VAL A 259 9.60 8.40 -7.12
CA VAL A 259 9.73 9.17 -5.88
C VAL A 259 11.09 8.90 -5.23
N LEU A 260 11.55 7.65 -5.17
CA LEU A 260 12.88 7.31 -4.65
C LEU A 260 14.01 7.98 -5.46
N ARG A 261 13.91 7.96 -6.79
CA ARG A 261 14.86 8.68 -7.65
C ARG A 261 14.83 10.20 -7.40
N ALA A 262 13.64 10.75 -7.15
CA ALA A 262 13.45 12.16 -6.87
C ALA A 262 14.00 12.56 -5.49
N LEU A 263 13.82 11.74 -4.46
CA LEU A 263 14.44 11.89 -3.13
C LEU A 263 15.98 11.93 -3.25
N LYS A 264 16.58 10.96 -3.97
CA LYS A 264 18.03 10.90 -4.22
C LYS A 264 18.59 12.16 -4.93
N ARG A 265 17.74 12.89 -5.63
CA ARG A 265 18.08 14.11 -6.36
C ARG A 265 17.62 15.41 -5.67
N ASN A 266 17.15 15.33 -4.42
CA ASN A 266 16.59 16.46 -3.66
C ASN A 266 15.42 17.16 -4.39
N LYS A 267 14.61 16.42 -5.16
CA LYS A 267 13.42 16.93 -5.85
C LYS A 267 12.14 16.64 -5.11
N VAL A 268 12.13 15.64 -4.25
CA VAL A 268 11.11 15.32 -3.25
C VAL A 268 11.78 15.48 -1.89
N ALA A 269 11.11 16.14 -0.96
CA ALA A 269 11.63 16.44 0.35
C ALA A 269 11.39 15.29 1.36
N TYR A 270 10.32 14.50 1.14
CA TYR A 270 9.90 13.45 2.05
C TYR A 270 9.02 12.42 1.33
N ALA A 271 9.13 11.18 1.75
CA ALA A 271 8.15 10.12 1.47
C ALA A 271 8.08 9.14 2.63
N ASN A 272 6.90 8.57 2.88
CA ASN A 272 6.83 7.34 3.66
C ASN A 272 7.19 6.14 2.78
N ASP A 273 7.73 5.11 3.41
CA ASP A 273 7.90 3.78 2.82
C ASP A 273 7.20 2.76 3.73
N ASP A 274 6.18 2.16 3.22
CA ASP A 274 5.36 1.15 3.89
C ASP A 274 5.75 -0.28 3.49
N ARG A 275 6.89 -0.43 2.80
CA ARG A 275 7.52 -1.72 2.48
C ARG A 275 6.56 -2.68 1.77
N VAL A 276 6.01 -2.27 0.63
CA VAL A 276 4.94 -3.01 -0.09
C VAL A 276 5.32 -4.45 -0.43
N VAL A 277 6.58 -4.73 -0.74
CA VAL A 277 7.05 -6.10 -1.00
C VAL A 277 6.95 -6.95 0.27
N LEU A 278 7.31 -6.39 1.43
CA LEU A 278 7.16 -7.10 2.69
C LEU A 278 5.69 -7.36 3.03
N GLN A 279 4.79 -6.43 2.75
CA GLN A 279 3.35 -6.65 2.94
C GLN A 279 2.85 -7.84 2.11
N GLY A 280 3.24 -7.94 0.83
CA GLY A 280 2.90 -9.08 -0.01
C GLY A 280 3.48 -10.40 0.51
N ARG A 281 4.74 -10.41 0.93
CA ARG A 281 5.40 -11.59 1.53
C ARG A 281 4.71 -12.02 2.82
N LEU A 282 4.42 -11.08 3.71
CA LEU A 282 3.74 -11.32 4.98
C LEU A 282 2.33 -11.89 4.78
N ALA A 283 1.60 -11.38 3.79
CA ALA A 283 0.25 -11.87 3.49
C ALA A 283 0.25 -13.36 3.15
N VAL A 284 1.19 -13.82 2.34
CA VAL A 284 1.35 -15.24 2.02
C VAL A 284 1.74 -16.06 3.26
N ASP A 285 2.69 -15.56 4.05
CA ASP A 285 3.15 -16.25 5.27
C ASP A 285 2.01 -16.44 6.27
N LEU A 286 1.25 -15.38 6.55
CA LEU A 286 0.13 -15.43 7.48
C LEU A 286 -1.05 -16.27 6.96
N ALA A 287 -1.31 -16.25 5.65
CA ALA A 287 -2.33 -17.13 5.06
C ALA A 287 -1.98 -18.61 5.30
N VAL A 288 -0.72 -19.00 5.08
CA VAL A 288 -0.27 -20.37 5.34
C VAL A 288 -0.40 -20.72 6.81
N ARG A 289 -0.04 -19.82 7.73
CA ARG A 289 -0.17 -20.05 9.18
C ARG A 289 -1.63 -20.27 9.60
N LEU A 290 -2.56 -19.46 9.07
CA LEU A 290 -4.00 -19.68 9.31
C LEU A 290 -4.46 -21.04 8.79
N LEU A 291 -4.02 -21.44 7.58
CA LEU A 291 -4.32 -22.75 6.99
C LEU A 291 -3.70 -23.92 7.80
N GLN A 292 -2.65 -23.65 8.55
CA GLN A 292 -1.99 -24.60 9.46
C GLN A 292 -2.57 -24.57 10.88
N GLY A 293 -3.63 -23.78 11.13
CA GLY A 293 -4.41 -23.76 12.35
C GLY A 293 -3.98 -22.71 13.38
N GLU A 294 -3.12 -21.75 13.01
CA GLU A 294 -2.85 -20.61 13.88
C GLU A 294 -4.07 -19.68 13.95
N LYS A 295 -4.16 -18.87 15.02
CA LYS A 295 -5.24 -17.90 15.20
C LYS A 295 -5.05 -16.67 14.30
N ALA A 296 -6.14 -15.92 14.12
CA ALA A 296 -6.09 -14.63 13.43
C ALA A 296 -5.08 -13.65 14.06
N PHE A 297 -4.44 -12.84 13.22
CA PHE A 297 -3.31 -11.99 13.59
C PHE A 297 -3.71 -10.54 13.91
N GLY A 298 -4.98 -10.15 13.72
CA GLY A 298 -5.40 -8.77 13.89
C GLY A 298 -4.79 -7.84 12.82
N ASP A 299 -4.57 -6.57 13.16
CA ASP A 299 -3.85 -5.61 12.31
C ASP A 299 -2.34 -5.77 12.50
N ILE A 300 -1.64 -6.16 11.44
CA ILE A 300 -0.22 -6.44 11.47
C ILE A 300 0.45 -5.98 10.16
N GLY A 301 1.66 -5.49 10.23
CA GLY A 301 2.44 -5.13 9.05
C GLY A 301 3.74 -4.42 9.37
N PRO A 302 4.48 -3.97 8.37
CA PRO A 302 5.73 -3.27 8.60
C PRO A 302 5.51 -1.91 9.27
N ALA A 303 6.52 -1.46 10.04
CA ALA A 303 6.59 -0.08 10.48
C ALA A 303 6.78 0.86 9.28
N ILE A 304 6.17 2.03 9.33
CA ILE A 304 6.31 3.06 8.29
C ILE A 304 7.69 3.71 8.43
N LEU A 305 8.51 3.66 7.38
CA LEU A 305 9.81 4.33 7.35
C LEU A 305 9.66 5.74 6.77
N GLN A 306 10.21 6.72 7.47
CA GLN A 306 10.22 8.11 7.02
C GLN A 306 11.49 8.39 6.21
N LEU A 307 11.36 8.60 4.91
CA LEU A 307 12.47 8.80 3.99
C LEU A 307 12.65 10.28 3.67
N ARG A 308 13.88 10.75 3.82
CA ARG A 308 14.34 12.08 3.45
C ARG A 308 15.67 11.96 2.70
N PRO A 309 16.05 12.97 1.89
CA PRO A 309 17.32 12.93 1.18
C PRO A 309 18.54 12.70 2.07
N ASP A 310 18.51 13.19 3.31
CA ASP A 310 19.62 13.11 4.27
C ASP A 310 19.76 11.73 4.94
N ASN A 311 18.68 10.95 5.05
CA ASN A 311 18.71 9.64 5.71
C ASN A 311 18.71 8.42 4.77
N LEU A 312 18.51 8.61 3.47
CA LEU A 312 18.38 7.49 2.51
C LEU A 312 19.53 6.49 2.52
N LYS A 313 20.76 6.95 2.81
CA LYS A 313 21.94 6.08 2.80
C LYS A 313 21.97 5.06 3.95
N SER A 314 21.22 5.34 5.03
CA SER A 314 21.13 4.46 6.20
C SER A 314 19.88 3.56 6.17
N MET A 315 18.98 3.73 5.18
CA MET A 315 17.75 2.97 5.08
C MET A 315 17.92 1.67 4.30
N GLN A 316 17.35 0.59 4.82
CA GLN A 316 17.25 -0.71 4.13
C GLN A 316 15.94 -0.76 3.35
N LEU A 317 16.03 -0.81 2.03
CA LEU A 317 14.88 -0.74 1.12
C LEU A 317 14.65 -2.03 0.32
N ASP A 318 15.21 -3.16 0.77
CA ASP A 318 15.20 -4.43 0.02
C ASP A 318 13.80 -5.00 -0.21
N ASP A 319 12.86 -4.75 0.72
CA ASP A 319 11.46 -5.18 0.63
C ASP A 319 10.48 -4.00 0.40
N SER A 320 10.99 -2.87 -0.10
CA SER A 320 10.21 -1.64 -0.32
C SER A 320 9.62 -1.55 -1.72
N LEU A 321 10.34 -2.01 -2.73
CA LEU A 321 9.94 -1.88 -4.14
C LEU A 321 10.25 -3.16 -4.91
N ALA A 322 9.43 -3.47 -5.92
CA ALA A 322 9.76 -4.53 -6.88
C ALA A 322 11.01 -4.16 -7.69
N PRO A 323 11.80 -5.15 -8.15
CA PRO A 323 12.87 -4.92 -9.10
C PRO A 323 12.38 -4.21 -10.37
N ALA A 324 13.24 -3.39 -10.98
CA ALA A 324 12.87 -2.58 -12.14
C ALA A 324 12.52 -3.41 -13.39
N ASP A 325 12.97 -4.65 -13.45
CA ASP A 325 12.72 -5.64 -14.51
C ASP A 325 11.61 -6.63 -14.14
N PHE A 326 10.92 -6.42 -13.03
CA PHE A 326 9.79 -7.26 -12.65
C PHE A 326 8.55 -6.91 -13.49
N TYR A 327 7.91 -7.94 -14.03
CA TYR A 327 6.60 -7.86 -14.68
C TYR A 327 5.55 -8.58 -13.83
N PRO A 328 4.30 -8.11 -13.79
CA PRO A 328 3.22 -8.73 -13.01
C PRO A 328 3.08 -10.23 -13.23
N ILE A 329 2.93 -10.97 -12.15
CA ILE A 329 2.76 -12.43 -12.14
C ILE A 329 1.35 -12.76 -11.71
N TYR A 330 0.52 -13.20 -12.66
CA TYR A 330 -0.87 -13.58 -12.39
C TYR A 330 -1.01 -15.00 -11.86
N ARG A 331 0.03 -15.84 -11.99
CA ARG A 331 -0.02 -17.23 -11.55
C ARG A 331 1.35 -17.75 -11.12
N VAL A 332 1.37 -18.45 -9.99
CA VAL A 332 2.49 -19.27 -9.53
C VAL A 332 1.98 -20.72 -9.39
N GLU A 333 2.68 -21.68 -10.00
CA GLU A 333 2.33 -23.08 -9.89
C GLU A 333 2.84 -23.66 -8.57
N ALA A 334 1.99 -24.46 -7.90
CA ALA A 334 2.38 -25.17 -6.69
C ALA A 334 3.42 -26.25 -7.01
N LYS A 335 4.40 -26.43 -6.13
CA LYS A 335 5.37 -27.52 -6.28
C LYS A 335 4.66 -28.89 -6.14
N GLY A 336 4.77 -29.74 -7.14
CA GLY A 336 4.16 -31.08 -7.16
C GLY A 336 2.91 -31.19 -8.02
N SER A 337 2.46 -30.14 -8.72
CA SER A 337 1.34 -30.20 -9.65
C SER A 337 1.68 -30.87 -11.00
N GLU A 338 2.93 -31.23 -11.25
CA GLU A 338 3.37 -31.84 -12.54
C GLU A 338 3.09 -33.35 -12.67
N LEU A 339 2.40 -33.99 -11.73
CA LEU A 339 2.18 -35.45 -11.75
C LEU A 339 0.74 -35.87 -12.10
N SER A 340 0.03 -35.12 -12.94
CA SER A 340 -1.22 -35.61 -13.55
C SER A 340 -1.45 -35.04 -14.94
N ARG A 341 -0.69 -35.52 -15.88
CA ARG A 341 -1.01 -35.50 -17.33
C ARG A 341 -0.85 -36.91 -17.91
#